data_0c222de14f7dbf9b6fb61b9e05fbabf5
#
_entry.id   0c222de14f7dbf9b6fb61b9e05fbabf5
#
_cell.length_a   1.000
_cell.length_b   1.000
_cell.length_c   1.000
_cell.angle_alpha   90.00
_cell.angle_beta   90.00
_cell.angle_gamma   90.00
#
_symmetry.space_group_name_H-M   'P 1'
#
loop_
_entity.id
_entity.type
_entity.pdbx_description
1 polymer ?
#
loop_
_entity_poly.entity_id
_entity_poly.type
_entity_poly.pdbx_seq_one_letter_code
_entity_poly.pdbx_strand_id
1 'polypeptide(L)'
;MKKKNFYAIIIILLFASAMQLSAQKRQYLHEGWTFGEARFPNRYPAQVPGVVHSDLLRQGLIDDPYIGLNEREVQWVDKEDWVYEKTFSADNAILDDDHIDLCFDGLDTYADVFIIGSKILEADNMFRRWRISVKPQLKAGENVLRIYFHSPVKVDLPKWAKHPHLYQAANDQSENGGLLDRKLSVFARKAGYHYGWDWGPRLVTSGIWRNIYLESWSKARITDIHLRQREVTAKKALLSNVVEVEADDDIVNALITVTDKDNGRTMATKKCSLHKGINTIPVEFSIKNPRLWWCNGLGKPELYTISTKVTAAGRQLAHQEKRIGLRSVKLVVDPDADGNRQFYFMLNGVPVFAKGTNYIPQDNFLTNVTPERYRQTLQDAILANMNMIRVWGGGIYEDDLFYDLCDEMGLMVWQDFMFACSTYPAEGEWLESVRLEAIDNVRRLRNHPSIVIWCGGNECTDAWYNWGWKAKMEKINPEGARLVGEQQEHLYYDVLQDIANQQIPDDIYTVGSPFSVRGRGSDGINGDRHFYGVGHRRMPVSSYNQEKAHFFSEYGMQSFPEYSTVLRYAPDTTTHDISSPLMMWHQRGGVKANKVIEWYVNNDKFRQE
;
A
#
# COMPACT_ATOMS: atom_id res chain seq x y z
N MET A 1 31.22 81.37 -14.19
CA MET A 1 29.94 80.75 -13.91
C MET A 1 29.62 79.74 -15.02
N LYS A 2 29.82 78.43 -14.81
CA LYS A 2 29.47 77.36 -15.75
C LYS A 2 28.48 76.47 -15.09
N LYS A 3 27.27 76.43 -15.63
CA LYS A 3 26.18 75.47 -15.23
C LYS A 3 26.55 74.08 -15.80
N LYS A 4 26.68 73.11 -14.93
CA LYS A 4 26.74 71.69 -15.30
C LYS A 4 25.32 71.13 -15.26
N ASN A 5 24.84 70.69 -16.42
CA ASN A 5 23.60 69.91 -16.55
C ASN A 5 23.90 68.47 -16.14
N PHE A 6 23.18 67.99 -15.14
CA PHE A 6 23.14 66.57 -14.76
C PHE A 6 21.98 65.92 -15.49
N TYR A 7 22.26 65.06 -16.44
CA TYR A 7 21.28 64.15 -17.02
C TYR A 7 21.21 62.92 -16.13
N ALA A 8 20.09 62.73 -15.44
CA ALA A 8 19.79 61.52 -14.74
C ALA A 8 19.24 60.50 -15.75
N ILE A 9 20.04 59.48 -16.04
CA ILE A 9 19.57 58.30 -16.83
C ILE A 9 18.81 57.42 -15.85
N ILE A 10 17.47 57.36 -15.96
CA ILE A 10 16.63 56.40 -15.25
C ILE A 10 16.72 55.11 -16.07
N ILE A 11 17.52 54.14 -15.57
CA ILE A 11 17.51 52.76 -16.03
C ILE A 11 16.29 52.09 -15.38
N ILE A 12 15.22 51.92 -16.14
CA ILE A 12 14.09 51.07 -15.76
C ILE A 12 14.54 49.61 -15.96
N LEU A 13 15.01 49.00 -14.91
CA LEU A 13 15.19 47.54 -14.82
C LEU A 13 13.77 46.90 -14.80
N LEU A 14 13.30 46.50 -15.95
CA LEU A 14 12.18 45.55 -16.10
C LEU A 14 12.70 44.20 -15.56
N PHE A 15 12.47 43.94 -14.29
CA PHE A 15 12.45 42.59 -13.78
C PHE A 15 11.26 41.88 -14.41
N ALA A 16 11.49 41.25 -15.56
CA ALA A 16 10.63 40.18 -16.00
C ALA A 16 10.81 39.05 -14.99
N SER A 17 9.96 39.01 -13.96
CA SER A 17 9.74 37.82 -13.18
C SER A 17 9.25 36.75 -14.17
N ALA A 18 10.17 35.93 -14.65
CA ALA A 18 9.80 34.66 -15.26
C ALA A 18 9.06 33.89 -14.18
N MET A 19 7.73 34.01 -14.14
CA MET A 19 6.89 33.04 -13.48
C MET A 19 7.32 31.68 -14.06
N GLN A 20 8.06 30.91 -13.30
CA GLN A 20 8.21 29.50 -13.54
C GLN A 20 6.80 28.92 -13.38
N LEU A 21 6.05 28.87 -14.48
CA LEU A 21 4.82 28.10 -14.53
C LEU A 21 5.21 26.66 -14.19
N SER A 22 4.86 26.22 -13.00
CA SER A 22 4.92 24.81 -12.65
C SER A 22 4.11 24.08 -13.70
N ALA A 23 4.68 23.10 -14.38
CA ALA A 23 4.02 22.41 -15.48
C ALA A 23 2.77 21.64 -15.04
N GLN A 24 2.67 21.31 -13.75
CA GLN A 24 1.52 20.69 -13.12
C GLN A 24 1.20 21.44 -11.83
N LYS A 25 -0.06 21.79 -11.62
CA LYS A 25 -0.53 22.50 -10.43
C LYS A 25 -1.52 21.62 -9.68
N ARG A 26 -1.55 21.72 -8.35
CA ARG A 26 -2.49 20.97 -7.50
C ARG A 26 -3.20 21.90 -6.54
N GLN A 27 -4.50 21.63 -6.37
CA GLN A 27 -5.33 22.22 -5.34
C GLN A 27 -5.94 21.08 -4.50
N TYR A 28 -5.49 20.95 -3.25
CA TYR A 28 -6.04 19.94 -2.34
C TYR A 28 -7.43 20.31 -1.88
N LEU A 29 -8.30 19.30 -1.78
CA LEU A 29 -9.71 19.48 -1.40
C LEU A 29 -9.98 18.84 -0.03
N HIS A 30 -9.14 19.10 0.98
CA HIS A 30 -9.22 18.45 2.28
C HIS A 30 -10.25 19.08 3.22
N GLU A 31 -10.38 20.40 3.20
CA GLU A 31 -11.18 21.14 4.17
C GLU A 31 -12.66 21.30 3.74
N GLY A 32 -13.55 21.49 4.73
CA GLY A 32 -14.96 21.88 4.49
C GLY A 32 -15.87 20.75 4.02
N TRP A 33 -15.56 19.50 4.37
CA TRP A 33 -16.42 18.36 4.11
C TRP A 33 -17.49 18.18 5.17
N THR A 34 -18.62 17.63 4.73
CA THR A 34 -19.66 17.09 5.59
C THR A 34 -19.96 15.65 5.23
N PHE A 35 -20.45 14.86 6.21
CA PHE A 35 -20.85 13.48 5.99
C PHE A 35 -22.16 13.14 6.69
N GLY A 36 -22.77 12.04 6.32
CA GLY A 36 -23.96 11.50 6.98
C GLY A 36 -24.46 10.23 6.31
N GLU A 37 -25.37 9.52 6.99
CA GLU A 37 -26.06 8.39 6.40
C GLU A 37 -26.85 8.83 5.16
N ALA A 38 -26.78 8.03 4.08
CA ALA A 38 -27.41 8.40 2.81
C ALA A 38 -28.94 8.53 2.89
N ARG A 39 -29.59 7.77 3.78
CA ARG A 39 -31.06 7.76 3.98
C ARG A 39 -31.58 8.98 4.75
N PHE A 40 -30.71 9.75 5.43
CA PHE A 40 -31.09 10.91 6.21
C PHE A 40 -30.54 12.21 5.61
N PRO A 41 -31.23 13.36 5.79
CA PRO A 41 -30.74 14.64 5.31
C PRO A 41 -29.66 15.25 6.22
N ASN A 42 -29.47 14.73 7.43
CA ASN A 42 -28.52 15.27 8.40
C ASN A 42 -27.10 15.14 7.92
N ARG A 43 -26.32 16.22 8.05
CA ARG A 43 -24.90 16.26 7.73
C ARG A 43 -24.12 16.82 8.91
N TYR A 44 -22.99 16.19 9.18
CA TYR A 44 -22.05 16.54 10.24
C TYR A 44 -20.70 16.90 9.62
N PRO A 45 -19.88 17.73 10.27
CA PRO A 45 -18.51 17.98 9.81
C PRO A 45 -17.69 16.69 9.67
N ALA A 46 -16.96 16.56 8.57
CA ALA A 46 -16.06 15.44 8.29
C ALA A 46 -14.62 15.89 8.17
N GLN A 47 -13.70 14.99 8.47
CA GLN A 47 -12.28 15.15 8.18
C GLN A 47 -11.90 14.37 6.92
N VAL A 48 -11.15 15.00 6.02
CA VAL A 48 -10.61 14.35 4.81
C VAL A 48 -9.13 14.70 4.69
N PRO A 49 -8.24 13.69 4.56
CA PRO A 49 -8.53 12.25 4.60
C PRO A 49 -9.16 11.77 5.89
N GLY A 50 -10.07 10.77 5.78
CA GLY A 50 -10.82 10.24 6.91
C GLY A 50 -11.69 9.04 6.54
N VAL A 51 -12.28 8.41 7.56
CA VAL A 51 -13.24 7.33 7.40
C VAL A 51 -14.47 7.58 8.28
N VAL A 52 -15.60 6.99 7.90
CA VAL A 52 -16.90 7.18 8.60
C VAL A 52 -16.80 6.94 10.10
N HIS A 53 -16.15 5.87 10.53
CA HIS A 53 -16.00 5.56 11.96
C HIS A 53 -15.29 6.67 12.74
N SER A 54 -14.18 7.19 12.18
CA SER A 54 -13.44 8.30 12.80
C SER A 54 -14.28 9.59 12.87
N ASP A 55 -15.10 9.84 11.85
CA ASP A 55 -15.99 11.01 11.83
C ASP A 55 -17.14 10.85 12.82
N LEU A 56 -17.77 9.66 12.90
CA LEU A 56 -18.80 9.36 13.90
C LEU A 56 -18.27 9.51 15.32
N LEU A 57 -17.07 8.98 15.59
CA LEU A 57 -16.41 9.10 16.90
C LEU A 57 -16.15 10.57 17.26
N ARG A 58 -15.62 11.35 16.32
CA ARG A 58 -15.33 12.79 16.52
C ARG A 58 -16.58 13.61 16.81
N GLN A 59 -17.72 13.21 16.24
CA GLN A 59 -19.02 13.86 16.48
C GLN A 59 -19.73 13.33 17.72
N GLY A 60 -19.16 12.36 18.45
CA GLY A 60 -19.79 11.74 19.62
C GLY A 60 -21.05 10.93 19.28
N LEU A 61 -21.14 10.42 18.04
CA LEU A 61 -22.27 9.61 17.56
C LEU A 61 -22.06 8.10 17.80
N ILE A 62 -20.83 7.70 18.08
CA ILE A 62 -20.45 6.36 18.57
C ILE A 62 -19.42 6.52 19.69
N ASP A 63 -19.36 5.53 20.57
CA ASP A 63 -18.29 5.39 21.53
C ASP A 63 -17.02 4.81 20.88
N ASP A 64 -15.87 5.01 21.54
CA ASP A 64 -14.60 4.49 21.04
C ASP A 64 -14.64 2.95 20.96
N PRO A 65 -14.57 2.38 19.74
CA PRO A 65 -14.70 0.94 19.54
C PRO A 65 -13.56 0.11 20.15
N TYR A 66 -12.45 0.73 20.49
CA TYR A 66 -11.32 0.06 21.14
C TYR A 66 -11.50 -0.12 22.65
N ILE A 67 -12.48 0.54 23.27
CA ILE A 67 -12.72 0.48 24.72
C ILE A 67 -13.84 -0.52 25.04
N GLY A 68 -13.57 -1.38 26.01
CA GLY A 68 -14.58 -2.31 26.51
C GLY A 68 -15.10 -3.26 25.44
N LEU A 69 -16.41 -3.29 25.28
CA LEU A 69 -17.11 -4.09 24.27
C LEU A 69 -17.74 -3.20 23.16
N ASN A 70 -17.33 -1.94 23.06
CA ASN A 70 -17.96 -0.95 22.16
C ASN A 70 -17.83 -1.35 20.68
N GLU A 71 -16.84 -2.16 20.30
CA GLU A 71 -16.76 -2.74 18.95
C GLU A 71 -18.06 -3.42 18.53
N ARG A 72 -18.79 -4.05 19.46
CA ARG A 72 -20.06 -4.73 19.17
C ARG A 72 -21.16 -3.75 18.77
N GLU A 73 -21.13 -2.57 19.35
CA GLU A 73 -22.16 -1.54 19.18
C GLU A 73 -22.00 -0.78 17.86
N VAL A 74 -20.84 -0.84 17.21
CA VAL A 74 -20.58 -0.13 15.95
C VAL A 74 -20.68 -1.01 14.70
N GLN A 75 -21.09 -2.27 14.85
CA GLN A 75 -21.22 -3.23 13.72
C GLN A 75 -22.36 -2.89 12.74
N TRP A 76 -23.14 -1.85 12.99
CA TRP A 76 -24.14 -1.35 12.07
C TRP A 76 -23.55 -0.43 10.98
N VAL A 77 -22.39 0.20 11.24
CA VAL A 77 -21.80 1.24 10.39
C VAL A 77 -21.49 0.72 8.99
N ASP A 78 -20.97 -0.50 8.86
CA ASP A 78 -20.67 -1.12 7.57
C ASP A 78 -21.90 -1.59 6.78
N LYS A 79 -23.08 -1.55 7.39
CA LYS A 79 -24.35 -1.95 6.75
C LYS A 79 -25.13 -0.76 6.21
N GLU A 80 -24.65 0.45 6.46
CA GLU A 80 -25.29 1.67 5.95
C GLU A 80 -24.48 2.25 4.79
N ASP A 81 -25.19 2.98 3.93
CA ASP A 81 -24.58 3.76 2.86
C ASP A 81 -24.31 5.17 3.39
N TRP A 82 -23.19 5.76 2.97
CA TRP A 82 -22.72 7.04 3.48
C TRP A 82 -22.54 8.07 2.37
N VAL A 83 -22.72 9.33 2.68
CA VAL A 83 -22.51 10.45 1.76
C VAL A 83 -21.52 11.42 2.36
N TYR A 84 -20.52 11.79 1.56
CA TYR A 84 -19.63 12.93 1.80
C TYR A 84 -19.93 14.01 0.79
N GLU A 85 -20.03 15.26 1.26
CA GLU A 85 -20.34 16.40 0.43
C GLU A 85 -19.42 17.58 0.73
N LYS A 86 -19.04 18.30 -0.32
CA LYS A 86 -18.22 19.50 -0.23
C LYS A 86 -18.61 20.49 -1.30
N THR A 87 -18.74 21.76 -0.90
CA THR A 87 -18.76 22.89 -1.82
C THR A 87 -17.36 23.50 -1.91
N PHE A 88 -16.88 23.79 -3.11
CA PHE A 88 -15.56 24.34 -3.35
C PHE A 88 -15.53 25.25 -4.58
N SER A 89 -14.54 26.14 -4.63
CA SER A 89 -14.17 26.89 -5.83
C SER A 89 -12.83 26.41 -6.33
N ALA A 90 -12.71 26.17 -7.64
CA ALA A 90 -11.42 25.89 -8.24
C ALA A 90 -10.61 27.18 -8.39
N ASP A 91 -9.32 27.11 -8.06
CA ASP A 91 -8.41 28.25 -8.19
C ASP A 91 -8.30 28.70 -9.66
N ASN A 92 -8.23 30.01 -9.91
CA ASN A 92 -8.09 30.54 -11.27
C ASN A 92 -6.88 29.93 -11.99
N ALA A 93 -5.76 29.76 -11.26
CA ALA A 93 -4.56 29.14 -11.81
C ALA A 93 -4.77 27.69 -12.29
N ILE A 94 -5.72 26.96 -11.69
CA ILE A 94 -6.16 25.62 -12.12
C ILE A 94 -7.07 25.74 -13.34
N LEU A 95 -8.03 26.67 -13.33
CA LEU A 95 -9.02 26.86 -14.40
C LEU A 95 -8.39 27.32 -15.72
N ASP A 96 -7.25 28.02 -15.65
CA ASP A 96 -6.53 28.54 -16.83
C ASP A 96 -5.84 27.44 -17.65
N ASP A 97 -5.58 26.25 -17.05
CA ASP A 97 -4.92 25.16 -17.76
C ASP A 97 -5.87 24.42 -18.72
N ASP A 98 -5.32 23.77 -19.74
CA ASP A 98 -6.09 23.08 -20.80
C ASP A 98 -6.78 21.80 -20.27
N HIS A 99 -6.18 21.14 -19.28
CA HIS A 99 -6.66 19.90 -18.67
C HIS A 99 -6.76 20.05 -17.14
N ILE A 100 -7.86 19.53 -16.58
CA ILE A 100 -8.07 19.49 -15.13
C ILE A 100 -8.62 18.11 -14.79
N ASP A 101 -7.91 17.40 -13.93
CA ASP A 101 -8.30 16.11 -13.41
C ASP A 101 -8.68 16.23 -11.93
N LEU A 102 -9.75 15.56 -11.53
CA LEU A 102 -10.04 15.24 -10.13
C LEU A 102 -9.34 13.93 -9.80
N CYS A 103 -8.49 13.98 -8.78
CA CYS A 103 -7.63 12.87 -8.38
C CYS A 103 -7.99 12.42 -6.97
N PHE A 104 -8.07 11.09 -6.79
CA PHE A 104 -8.18 10.43 -5.49
C PHE A 104 -7.03 9.45 -5.36
N ASP A 105 -6.24 9.56 -4.30
CA ASP A 105 -5.19 8.60 -4.00
C ASP A 105 -5.75 7.33 -3.35
N GLY A 106 -7.02 7.33 -2.93
CA GLY A 106 -7.75 6.17 -2.42
C GLY A 106 -9.17 6.49 -1.98
N LEU A 107 -10.12 5.68 -2.42
CA LEU A 107 -11.53 5.66 -1.98
C LEU A 107 -11.83 4.29 -1.36
N ASP A 108 -12.35 4.25 -0.15
CA ASP A 108 -12.65 3.03 0.59
C ASP A 108 -14.15 2.80 0.70
N THR A 109 -14.75 1.95 -0.13
CA THR A 109 -14.27 1.12 -1.22
C THR A 109 -15.14 1.31 -2.45
N TYR A 110 -16.46 1.03 -2.32
CA TYR A 110 -17.46 1.19 -3.38
C TYR A 110 -18.01 2.61 -3.34
N ALA A 111 -17.71 3.42 -4.33
CA ALA A 111 -18.08 4.84 -4.30
C ALA A 111 -18.55 5.36 -5.66
N ASP A 112 -19.68 6.04 -5.67
CA ASP A 112 -20.14 6.87 -6.77
C ASP A 112 -19.75 8.32 -6.53
N VAL A 113 -19.06 8.95 -7.49
CA VAL A 113 -18.62 10.35 -7.39
C VAL A 113 -19.42 11.22 -8.35
N PHE A 114 -19.92 12.35 -7.83
CA PHE A 114 -20.73 13.29 -8.58
C PHE A 114 -20.15 14.71 -8.48
N ILE A 115 -20.06 15.42 -9.61
CA ILE A 115 -19.82 16.87 -9.65
C ILE A 115 -21.08 17.54 -10.18
N ILE A 116 -21.63 18.50 -9.42
CA ILE A 116 -22.84 19.28 -9.79
C ILE A 116 -23.98 18.35 -10.24
N GLY A 117 -24.15 17.23 -9.53
CA GLY A 117 -25.18 16.24 -9.78
C GLY A 117 -24.88 15.22 -10.90
N SER A 118 -23.84 15.40 -11.70
CA SER A 118 -23.45 14.45 -12.75
C SER A 118 -22.49 13.40 -12.19
N LYS A 119 -22.80 12.10 -12.35
CA LYS A 119 -21.90 10.99 -11.99
C LYS A 119 -20.70 10.99 -12.92
N ILE A 120 -19.51 10.99 -12.35
CA ILE A 120 -18.23 11.04 -13.07
C ILE A 120 -17.34 9.84 -12.83
N LEU A 121 -17.56 9.07 -11.75
CA LEU A 121 -16.77 7.90 -11.39
C LEU A 121 -17.63 6.90 -10.63
N GLU A 122 -17.33 5.63 -10.85
CA GLU A 122 -17.73 4.50 -10.02
C GLU A 122 -16.45 3.77 -9.58
N ALA A 123 -16.14 3.78 -8.28
CA ALA A 123 -14.97 3.16 -7.69
C ALA A 123 -15.34 1.85 -6.98
N ASP A 124 -14.46 0.85 -7.06
CA ASP A 124 -14.69 -0.49 -6.50
C ASP A 124 -13.48 -1.08 -5.76
N ASN A 125 -12.43 -0.25 -5.55
CA ASN A 125 -11.14 -0.73 -5.06
C ASN A 125 -10.44 0.35 -4.24
N MET A 126 -10.15 0.08 -2.95
CA MET A 126 -9.55 1.07 -2.07
C MET A 126 -8.06 1.31 -2.34
N PHE A 127 -7.39 0.39 -3.03
CA PHE A 127 -5.94 0.44 -3.27
C PHE A 127 -5.57 1.17 -4.56
N ARG A 128 -6.56 1.49 -5.42
CA ARG A 128 -6.35 2.20 -6.70
C ARG A 128 -6.37 3.70 -6.49
N ARG A 129 -5.54 4.39 -7.27
CA ARG A 129 -5.68 5.82 -7.50
C ARG A 129 -6.64 6.06 -8.67
N TRP A 130 -7.52 7.02 -8.49
CA TRP A 130 -8.53 7.38 -9.48
C TRP A 130 -8.24 8.77 -10.02
N ARG A 131 -8.27 8.90 -11.34
CA ARG A 131 -8.04 10.17 -12.04
C ARG A 131 -9.10 10.34 -13.11
N ILE A 132 -9.86 11.42 -13.03
CA ILE A 132 -10.98 11.69 -13.94
C ILE A 132 -10.86 13.11 -14.48
N SER A 133 -10.90 13.27 -15.81
CA SER A 133 -10.97 14.60 -16.43
C SER A 133 -12.29 15.27 -16.10
N VAL A 134 -12.22 16.46 -15.49
CA VAL A 134 -13.41 17.18 -14.99
C VAL A 134 -13.52 18.62 -15.49
N LYS A 135 -12.62 19.07 -16.35
CA LYS A 135 -12.65 20.45 -16.87
C LYS A 135 -14.01 20.85 -17.45
N PRO A 136 -14.71 20.01 -18.25
CA PRO A 136 -16.02 20.35 -18.79
C PRO A 136 -17.12 20.51 -17.74
N GLN A 137 -16.97 19.89 -16.57
CA GLN A 137 -17.97 19.91 -15.48
C GLN A 137 -17.75 21.06 -14.51
N LEU A 138 -16.51 21.60 -14.43
CA LEU A 138 -16.17 22.65 -13.49
C LEU A 138 -16.70 24.02 -13.96
N LYS A 139 -17.14 24.81 -12.98
CA LYS A 139 -17.55 26.19 -13.17
C LYS A 139 -16.59 27.13 -12.45
N ALA A 140 -16.43 28.34 -12.99
CA ALA A 140 -15.87 29.43 -12.22
C ALA A 140 -16.81 29.72 -11.03
N GLY A 141 -16.28 29.74 -9.81
CA GLY A 141 -17.07 29.91 -8.60
C GLY A 141 -17.43 28.57 -7.94
N GLU A 142 -18.65 28.45 -7.47
CA GLU A 142 -19.09 27.35 -6.61
C GLU A 142 -19.35 26.06 -7.38
N ASN A 143 -18.70 24.97 -6.93
CA ASN A 143 -18.89 23.60 -7.39
C ASN A 143 -19.27 22.71 -6.21
N VAL A 144 -20.17 21.75 -6.43
CA VAL A 144 -20.58 20.77 -5.42
C VAL A 144 -20.04 19.41 -5.80
N LEU A 145 -19.21 18.84 -4.93
CA LEU A 145 -18.69 17.47 -5.04
C LEU A 145 -19.41 16.60 -4.01
N ARG A 146 -19.99 15.51 -4.49
CA ARG A 146 -20.67 14.53 -3.66
C ARG A 146 -20.11 13.15 -3.93
N ILE A 147 -19.80 12.40 -2.87
CA ILE A 147 -19.33 11.01 -2.93
C ILE A 147 -20.30 10.15 -2.14
N TYR A 148 -20.91 9.17 -2.81
CA TYR A 148 -21.81 8.21 -2.22
C TYR A 148 -21.06 6.89 -2.03
N PHE A 149 -20.82 6.51 -0.78
CA PHE A 149 -20.23 5.23 -0.42
C PHE A 149 -21.32 4.19 -0.19
N HIS A 150 -21.28 3.13 -0.99
CA HIS A 150 -22.16 1.98 -0.79
C HIS A 150 -21.60 1.10 0.33
N SER A 151 -22.49 0.52 1.12
CA SER A 151 -22.13 -0.46 2.13
C SER A 151 -21.43 -1.68 1.50
N PRO A 152 -20.21 -2.03 1.92
CA PRO A 152 -19.55 -3.24 1.43
C PRO A 152 -20.39 -4.50 1.66
N VAL A 153 -21.12 -4.56 2.78
CA VAL A 153 -22.02 -5.67 3.10
C VAL A 153 -23.16 -5.78 2.08
N LYS A 154 -23.84 -4.65 1.76
CA LYS A 154 -24.94 -4.65 0.77
C LYS A 154 -24.46 -5.02 -0.63
N VAL A 155 -23.25 -4.61 -1.02
CA VAL A 155 -22.66 -4.89 -2.33
C VAL A 155 -22.21 -6.35 -2.44
N ASP A 156 -21.58 -6.90 -1.40
CA ASP A 156 -20.90 -8.19 -1.49
C ASP A 156 -21.79 -9.38 -1.07
N LEU A 157 -22.82 -9.17 -0.26
CA LEU A 157 -23.75 -10.23 0.14
C LEU A 157 -24.44 -10.91 -1.06
N PRO A 158 -24.90 -10.19 -2.10
CA PRO A 158 -25.41 -10.81 -3.32
C PRO A 158 -24.37 -11.61 -4.09
N LYS A 159 -23.07 -11.19 -4.07
CA LYS A 159 -21.98 -11.94 -4.70
C LYS A 159 -21.74 -13.26 -3.97
N TRP A 160 -21.69 -13.22 -2.63
CA TRP A 160 -21.63 -14.43 -1.81
C TRP A 160 -22.81 -15.38 -2.07
N ALA A 161 -24.02 -14.83 -2.18
CA ALA A 161 -25.24 -15.62 -2.39
C ALA A 161 -25.28 -16.37 -3.75
N LYS A 162 -24.53 -15.92 -4.76
CA LYS A 162 -24.37 -16.64 -6.03
C LYS A 162 -23.53 -17.91 -5.88
N HIS A 163 -22.55 -17.90 -4.98
CA HIS A 163 -21.61 -19.00 -4.77
C HIS A 163 -21.37 -19.24 -3.27
N PRO A 164 -22.40 -19.65 -2.49
CA PRO A 164 -22.27 -19.82 -1.06
C PRO A 164 -21.14 -20.79 -0.71
N HIS A 165 -20.26 -20.38 0.21
CA HIS A 165 -19.14 -21.18 0.71
C HIS A 165 -18.09 -21.62 -0.33
N LEU A 166 -18.14 -21.10 -1.55
CA LEU A 166 -17.15 -21.44 -2.58
C LEU A 166 -15.76 -20.88 -2.22
N TYR A 167 -15.71 -19.61 -1.81
CA TYR A 167 -14.46 -18.97 -1.41
C TYR A 167 -14.28 -19.02 0.10
N GLN A 168 -13.04 -19.25 0.53
CA GLN A 168 -12.66 -19.38 1.93
C GLN A 168 -11.93 -18.13 2.39
N ALA A 169 -12.15 -17.72 3.65
CA ALA A 169 -11.40 -16.68 4.33
C ALA A 169 -11.18 -17.10 5.79
N ALA A 170 -9.93 -17.31 6.20
CA ALA A 170 -9.62 -17.86 7.51
C ALA A 170 -9.99 -16.94 8.66
N ASN A 171 -9.76 -15.64 8.50
CA ASN A 171 -9.81 -14.67 9.60
C ASN A 171 -10.96 -13.65 9.49
N ASP A 172 -11.81 -13.75 8.47
CA ASP A 172 -13.01 -12.91 8.36
C ASP A 172 -13.99 -13.24 9.51
N GLN A 173 -14.22 -12.25 10.38
CA GLN A 173 -15.07 -12.36 11.57
C GLN A 173 -16.52 -11.91 11.28
N SER A 174 -17.10 -12.40 10.22
CA SER A 174 -18.48 -12.08 9.79
C SER A 174 -19.51 -12.32 10.89
N GLU A 175 -19.31 -13.32 11.73
CA GLU A 175 -20.16 -13.63 12.90
C GLU A 175 -20.23 -12.45 13.87
N ASN A 176 -19.13 -11.73 14.11
CA ASN A 176 -19.11 -10.55 14.97
C ASN A 176 -19.89 -9.38 14.34
N GLY A 177 -19.97 -9.35 13.01
CA GLY A 177 -20.80 -8.43 12.24
C GLY A 177 -22.26 -8.84 12.10
N GLY A 178 -22.70 -9.95 12.72
CA GLY A 178 -24.07 -10.48 12.57
C GLY A 178 -24.36 -11.11 11.21
N LEU A 179 -23.33 -11.47 10.45
CA LEU A 179 -23.44 -12.07 9.12
C LEU A 179 -23.33 -13.61 9.14
N LEU A 180 -23.19 -14.20 10.32
CA LEU A 180 -22.96 -15.63 10.54
C LEU A 180 -21.67 -16.08 9.83
N ASP A 181 -21.75 -17.12 9.01
CA ASP A 181 -20.63 -17.72 8.25
C ASP A 181 -20.41 -17.11 6.85
N ARG A 182 -21.08 -15.99 6.55
CA ARG A 182 -21.00 -15.34 5.23
C ARG A 182 -19.74 -14.51 5.12
N LYS A 183 -18.63 -15.11 4.72
CA LYS A 183 -17.33 -14.44 4.56
C LYS A 183 -17.36 -13.53 3.33
N LEU A 184 -17.32 -12.21 3.54
CA LEU A 184 -17.46 -11.22 2.49
C LEU A 184 -16.12 -10.57 2.06
N SER A 185 -15.10 -10.66 2.89
CA SER A 185 -13.79 -10.01 2.67
C SER A 185 -13.13 -10.36 1.33
N VAL A 186 -13.44 -11.51 0.76
CA VAL A 186 -12.87 -12.00 -0.50
C VAL A 186 -13.42 -11.32 -1.75
N PHE A 187 -14.61 -10.69 -1.65
CA PHE A 187 -15.27 -10.06 -2.80
C PHE A 187 -14.87 -8.58 -2.96
N ALA A 188 -14.53 -7.89 -1.86
CA ALA A 188 -14.10 -6.51 -1.89
C ALA A 188 -12.59 -6.40 -2.13
N ARG A 189 -12.16 -5.45 -2.99
CA ARG A 189 -10.75 -5.04 -3.01
C ARG A 189 -10.52 -4.01 -1.92
N LYS A 190 -10.42 -4.52 -0.71
CA LYS A 190 -10.30 -3.79 0.54
C LYS A 190 -9.34 -4.53 1.48
N ALA A 191 -8.70 -3.80 2.41
CA ALA A 191 -7.83 -4.39 3.41
C ALA A 191 -8.55 -5.50 4.19
N GLY A 192 -8.02 -6.74 4.10
CA GLY A 192 -8.67 -7.92 4.65
C GLY A 192 -8.88 -7.84 6.16
N TYR A 193 -7.92 -7.25 6.88
CA TYR A 193 -8.00 -7.12 8.34
C TYR A 193 -9.16 -6.24 8.84
N HIS A 194 -9.73 -5.37 8.01
CA HIS A 194 -10.93 -4.60 8.38
C HIS A 194 -12.15 -5.50 8.67
N TYR A 195 -12.19 -6.70 8.08
CA TYR A 195 -13.23 -7.70 8.37
C TYR A 195 -12.96 -8.50 9.66
N GLY A 196 -11.98 -8.06 10.45
CA GLY A 196 -11.47 -8.74 11.63
C GLY A 196 -10.28 -9.64 11.29
N TRP A 197 -9.46 -9.89 12.30
CA TRP A 197 -8.33 -10.82 12.21
C TRP A 197 -8.10 -11.48 13.57
N ASP A 198 -7.25 -12.51 13.64
CA ASP A 198 -6.92 -13.18 14.90
C ASP A 198 -6.09 -12.32 15.88
N TRP A 199 -5.79 -11.08 15.49
CA TRP A 199 -5.14 -10.04 16.30
C TRP A 199 -5.87 -8.68 16.25
N GLY A 200 -6.91 -8.50 15.43
CA GLY A 200 -7.53 -7.20 15.20
C GLY A 200 -9.06 -7.21 15.24
N PRO A 201 -9.69 -6.07 15.58
CA PRO A 201 -11.14 -5.94 15.61
C PRO A 201 -11.75 -5.95 14.20
N ARG A 202 -13.04 -6.29 14.11
CA ARG A 202 -13.83 -6.13 12.90
C ARG A 202 -14.40 -4.72 12.82
N LEU A 203 -13.78 -3.88 12.00
CA LEU A 203 -14.21 -2.50 11.75
C LEU A 203 -14.10 -2.23 10.25
N VAL A 204 -15.16 -2.57 9.51
CA VAL A 204 -15.21 -2.41 8.05
C VAL A 204 -15.49 -0.96 7.70
N THR A 205 -14.46 -0.23 7.35
CA THR A 205 -14.48 1.21 7.11
C THR A 205 -15.05 1.60 5.75
N SER A 206 -15.41 2.87 5.59
CA SER A 206 -15.71 3.53 4.32
C SER A 206 -15.26 4.99 4.41
N GLY A 207 -14.78 5.59 3.32
CA GLY A 207 -14.40 7.00 3.32
C GLY A 207 -13.35 7.39 2.29
N ILE A 208 -12.96 8.66 2.33
CA ILE A 208 -11.88 9.24 1.53
C ILE A 208 -10.61 9.12 2.34
N TRP A 209 -9.97 7.95 2.30
CA TRP A 209 -8.91 7.60 3.24
C TRP A 209 -7.50 8.10 2.85
N ARG A 210 -7.35 8.65 1.63
CA ARG A 210 -6.14 9.29 1.12
C ARG A 210 -6.46 10.64 0.51
N ASN A 211 -5.43 11.30 -0.07
CA ASN A 211 -5.60 12.64 -0.62
C ASN A 211 -6.65 12.70 -1.73
N ILE A 212 -7.32 13.84 -1.78
CA ILE A 212 -8.18 14.28 -2.89
C ILE A 212 -7.72 15.67 -3.33
N TYR A 213 -7.58 15.88 -4.64
CA TYR A 213 -7.12 17.14 -5.21
C TYR A 213 -7.53 17.31 -6.67
N LEU A 214 -7.61 18.56 -7.12
CA LEU A 214 -7.56 18.90 -8.54
C LEU A 214 -6.10 18.96 -8.98
N GLU A 215 -5.82 18.38 -10.14
CA GLU A 215 -4.52 18.52 -10.80
C GLU A 215 -4.73 19.07 -12.21
N SER A 216 -4.04 20.16 -12.56
CA SER A 216 -4.15 20.76 -13.87
C SER A 216 -2.81 20.77 -14.60
N TRP A 217 -2.88 20.76 -15.93
CA TRP A 217 -1.73 20.82 -16.81
C TRP A 217 -2.11 21.32 -18.21
N SER A 218 -1.11 21.81 -18.94
CA SER A 218 -1.25 22.22 -20.33
C SER A 218 -0.06 21.69 -21.15
N LYS A 219 -0.29 21.37 -22.41
CA LYS A 219 0.68 20.90 -23.41
C LYS A 219 1.27 19.52 -23.13
N ALA A 220 1.89 19.29 -21.97
CA ALA A 220 2.41 17.97 -21.61
C ALA A 220 2.59 17.82 -20.09
N ARG A 221 2.52 16.57 -19.62
CA ARG A 221 2.85 16.20 -18.24
C ARG A 221 3.67 14.91 -18.21
N ILE A 222 4.45 14.71 -17.15
CA ILE A 222 5.05 13.42 -16.84
C ILE A 222 4.03 12.61 -16.04
N THR A 223 3.64 11.46 -16.54
CA THR A 223 2.68 10.55 -15.90
C THR A 223 3.38 9.48 -15.07
N ASP A 224 4.61 9.09 -15.46
CA ASP A 224 5.41 8.09 -14.74
C ASP A 224 6.91 8.27 -15.01
N ILE A 225 7.71 7.90 -14.02
CA ILE A 225 9.17 7.77 -14.12
C ILE A 225 9.58 6.43 -13.52
N HIS A 226 10.29 5.63 -14.33
CA HIS A 226 10.94 4.42 -13.85
C HIS A 226 12.46 4.54 -14.02
N LEU A 227 13.17 4.68 -12.90
CA LEU A 227 14.63 4.73 -12.84
C LEU A 227 15.21 3.30 -12.78
N ARG A 228 15.29 2.63 -13.93
CA ARG A 228 15.78 1.26 -14.05
C ARG A 228 17.27 1.19 -13.81
N GLN A 229 17.70 0.25 -12.97
CA GLN A 229 19.10 -0.01 -12.64
C GLN A 229 19.57 -1.24 -13.43
N ARG A 230 20.19 -0.99 -14.63
CA ARG A 230 20.63 -2.05 -15.54
C ARG A 230 21.83 -2.82 -15.01
N GLU A 231 22.73 -2.09 -14.38
CA GLU A 231 23.94 -2.63 -13.75
C GLU A 231 24.36 -1.70 -12.63
N VAL A 232 24.61 -2.24 -11.45
CA VAL A 232 25.16 -1.47 -10.33
C VAL A 232 26.30 -2.22 -9.69
N THR A 233 27.46 -1.58 -9.68
CA THR A 233 28.70 -2.05 -9.03
C THR A 233 29.32 -0.91 -8.25
N ALA A 234 30.32 -1.18 -7.41
CA ALA A 234 31.08 -0.15 -6.72
C ALA A 234 31.84 0.82 -7.67
N LYS A 235 32.09 0.42 -8.91
CA LYS A 235 32.84 1.22 -9.89
C LYS A 235 31.93 1.98 -10.86
N LYS A 236 30.73 1.46 -11.12
CA LYS A 236 29.83 2.00 -12.15
C LYS A 236 28.39 1.62 -11.88
N ALA A 237 27.49 2.54 -12.13
CA ALA A 237 26.06 2.29 -12.28
C ALA A 237 25.62 2.66 -13.69
N LEU A 238 24.83 1.81 -14.36
CA LEU A 238 24.16 2.05 -15.62
C LEU A 238 22.65 2.15 -15.36
N LEU A 239 22.06 3.27 -15.70
CA LEU A 239 20.65 3.55 -15.44
C LEU A 239 19.92 3.89 -16.74
N SER A 240 18.65 3.54 -16.76
CA SER A 240 17.69 3.98 -17.78
C SER A 240 16.55 4.72 -17.07
N ASN A 241 16.48 6.03 -17.24
CA ASN A 241 15.33 6.82 -16.80
C ASN A 241 14.24 6.71 -17.86
N VAL A 242 13.29 5.78 -17.66
CA VAL A 242 12.14 5.61 -18.57
C VAL A 242 11.08 6.61 -18.16
N VAL A 243 10.89 7.63 -18.99
CA VAL A 243 9.96 8.74 -18.76
C VAL A 243 8.70 8.54 -19.60
N GLU A 244 7.55 8.46 -18.96
CA GLU A 244 6.26 8.46 -19.62
C GLU A 244 5.70 9.88 -19.64
N VAL A 245 5.47 10.40 -20.84
CA VAL A 245 4.98 11.77 -21.07
C VAL A 245 3.65 11.71 -21.81
N GLU A 246 2.62 12.28 -21.23
CA GLU A 246 1.37 12.56 -21.92
C GLU A 246 1.45 13.94 -22.57
N ALA A 247 1.20 14.02 -23.88
CA ALA A 247 1.17 15.25 -24.64
C ALA A 247 -0.23 15.52 -25.20
N ASP A 248 -0.65 16.77 -25.11
CA ASP A 248 -1.93 17.26 -25.66
C ASP A 248 -1.94 17.28 -27.19
N ASP A 249 -0.78 17.52 -27.78
CA ASP A 249 -0.59 17.62 -29.22
C ASP A 249 0.82 17.15 -29.63
N ASP A 250 1.12 17.03 -30.90
CA ASP A 250 2.45 16.70 -31.39
C ASP A 250 3.44 17.84 -31.07
N ILE A 251 4.55 17.48 -30.39
CA ILE A 251 5.60 18.41 -29.99
C ILE A 251 6.93 17.99 -30.63
N VAL A 252 7.39 18.75 -31.57
CA VAL A 252 8.70 18.51 -32.20
C VAL A 252 9.83 19.15 -31.40
N ASN A 253 11.03 18.52 -31.45
CA ASN A 253 12.23 19.00 -30.77
C ASN A 253 12.07 19.17 -29.26
N ALA A 254 11.30 18.29 -28.61
CA ALA A 254 11.28 18.20 -27.14
C ALA A 254 12.65 17.71 -26.62
N LEU A 255 13.04 18.23 -25.48
CA LEU A 255 14.29 17.88 -24.81
C LEU A 255 13.99 17.34 -23.43
N ILE A 256 14.39 16.10 -23.15
CA ILE A 256 14.33 15.51 -21.81
C ILE A 256 15.71 15.64 -21.19
N THR A 257 15.79 16.32 -20.04
CA THR A 257 17.03 16.53 -19.29
C THR A 257 16.93 15.82 -17.95
N VAL A 258 17.90 14.97 -17.64
CA VAL A 258 18.05 14.26 -16.37
C VAL A 258 19.22 14.88 -15.60
N THR A 259 18.97 15.33 -14.39
CA THR A 259 19.94 16.04 -13.54
C THR A 259 20.01 15.37 -12.18
N ASP A 260 21.22 15.17 -11.66
CA ASP A 260 21.46 14.91 -10.24
C ASP A 260 21.29 16.25 -9.50
N LYS A 261 20.21 16.36 -8.73
CA LYS A 261 19.85 17.59 -8.02
C LYS A 261 20.80 17.89 -6.87
N ASP A 262 21.39 16.85 -6.26
CA ASP A 262 22.26 17.00 -5.09
C ASP A 262 23.52 17.80 -5.41
N ASN A 263 23.99 17.74 -6.67
CA ASN A 263 25.20 18.46 -7.12
C ASN A 263 24.97 19.33 -8.38
N GLY A 264 23.74 19.39 -8.90
CA GLY A 264 23.36 20.19 -10.06
C GLY A 264 23.87 19.65 -11.41
N ARG A 265 24.47 18.45 -11.44
CA ARG A 265 25.07 17.88 -12.65
C ARG A 265 24.02 17.32 -13.60
N THR A 266 24.02 17.77 -14.86
CA THR A 266 23.27 17.11 -15.93
C THR A 266 23.89 15.74 -16.23
N MET A 267 23.11 14.69 -16.03
CA MET A 267 23.50 13.30 -16.23
C MET A 267 23.32 12.88 -17.68
N ALA A 268 22.20 13.28 -18.28
CA ALA A 268 21.89 13.02 -19.68
C ALA A 268 20.89 14.04 -20.23
N THR A 269 20.89 14.14 -21.56
CA THR A 269 19.92 14.92 -22.32
C THR A 269 19.51 14.13 -23.56
N LYS A 270 18.21 14.02 -23.83
CA LYS A 270 17.69 13.34 -25.01
C LYS A 270 16.73 14.23 -25.77
N LYS A 271 17.04 14.47 -27.04
CA LYS A 271 16.13 15.13 -27.99
C LYS A 271 15.17 14.10 -28.58
N CYS A 272 13.88 14.42 -28.62
CA CYS A 272 12.83 13.55 -29.15
C CYS A 272 11.68 14.37 -29.74
N SER A 273 10.78 13.72 -30.45
CA SER A 273 9.43 14.22 -30.73
C SER A 273 8.45 13.53 -29.80
N LEU A 274 7.47 14.25 -29.31
CA LEU A 274 6.32 13.70 -28.58
C LEU A 274 5.13 13.70 -29.52
N HIS A 275 4.40 12.60 -29.54
CA HIS A 275 3.14 12.50 -30.27
C HIS A 275 1.98 12.72 -29.29
N LYS A 276 0.84 13.20 -29.80
CA LYS A 276 -0.38 13.31 -29.01
C LYS A 276 -0.69 12.01 -28.28
N GLY A 277 -0.96 12.08 -26.98
CA GLY A 277 -1.18 10.94 -26.09
C GLY A 277 0.09 10.52 -25.34
N ILE A 278 0.19 9.25 -25.01
CA ILE A 278 1.26 8.70 -24.15
C ILE A 278 2.52 8.39 -24.98
N ASN A 279 3.66 8.86 -24.48
CA ASN A 279 4.99 8.64 -25.06
C ASN A 279 5.92 8.04 -24.00
N THR A 280 6.57 6.92 -24.28
CA THR A 280 7.53 6.29 -23.38
C THR A 280 8.94 6.46 -23.90
N ILE A 281 9.78 7.20 -23.19
CA ILE A 281 11.09 7.63 -23.67
C ILE A 281 12.18 7.21 -22.67
N PRO A 282 13.03 6.23 -22.98
CA PRO A 282 14.19 5.88 -22.17
C PRO A 282 15.31 6.91 -22.37
N VAL A 283 15.91 7.36 -21.27
CA VAL A 283 17.09 8.25 -21.24
C VAL A 283 18.20 7.55 -20.47
N GLU A 284 19.20 7.07 -21.19
CA GLU A 284 20.30 6.30 -20.62
C GLU A 284 21.39 7.23 -20.06
N PHE A 285 21.93 6.86 -18.88
CA PHE A 285 23.07 7.55 -18.29
C PHE A 285 23.90 6.61 -17.38
N SER A 286 25.07 7.09 -16.97
CA SER A 286 25.92 6.33 -16.06
C SER A 286 26.53 7.20 -14.98
N ILE A 287 26.75 6.59 -13.81
CA ILE A 287 27.43 7.17 -12.67
C ILE A 287 28.71 6.37 -12.42
N LYS A 288 29.86 7.07 -12.38
CA LYS A 288 31.16 6.48 -12.02
C LYS A 288 31.32 6.54 -10.51
N ASN A 289 31.83 5.44 -9.90
CA ASN A 289 32.05 5.32 -8.45
C ASN A 289 30.79 5.76 -7.66
N PRO A 290 29.64 5.11 -7.89
CA PRO A 290 28.39 5.53 -7.26
C PRO A 290 28.45 5.35 -5.73
N ARG A 291 27.76 6.23 -4.99
CA ARG A 291 27.39 5.98 -3.60
C ARG A 291 26.30 4.91 -3.59
N LEU A 292 26.60 3.75 -2.99
CA LEU A 292 25.66 2.64 -2.96
C LEU A 292 24.72 2.75 -1.76
N TRP A 293 23.46 2.36 -1.97
CA TRP A 293 22.51 2.16 -0.90
C TRP A 293 22.77 0.83 -0.19
N TRP A 294 22.81 0.86 1.14
CA TRP A 294 23.01 -0.29 2.01
C TRP A 294 21.93 -0.38 3.07
N CYS A 295 21.58 -1.60 3.46
CA CYS A 295 20.69 -1.79 4.59
C CYS A 295 21.40 -1.57 5.93
N ASN A 296 20.60 -1.36 6.98
CA ASN A 296 21.06 -1.19 8.36
C ASN A 296 22.02 -2.32 8.76
N GLY A 297 23.15 -1.94 9.34
CA GLY A 297 24.23 -2.83 9.78
C GLY A 297 25.26 -3.20 8.71
N LEU A 298 25.07 -2.85 7.42
CA LEU A 298 26.04 -3.13 6.35
C LEU A 298 26.66 -1.87 5.75
N GLY A 299 26.04 -0.70 5.91
CA GLY A 299 26.58 0.55 5.39
C GLY A 299 25.58 1.69 5.48
N LYS A 300 25.82 2.75 4.70
CA LYS A 300 24.93 3.92 4.66
C LYS A 300 23.85 3.76 3.59
N PRO A 301 22.61 4.11 3.87
CA PRO A 301 21.53 4.13 2.89
C PRO A 301 21.61 5.39 2.00
N GLU A 302 22.61 5.46 1.14
CA GLU A 302 22.87 6.63 0.29
C GLU A 302 21.79 6.79 -0.79
N LEU A 303 21.27 8.00 -0.91
CA LEU A 303 20.21 8.34 -1.86
C LEU A 303 20.69 9.43 -2.83
N TYR A 304 20.10 9.46 -4.01
CA TYR A 304 20.21 10.49 -5.04
C TYR A 304 18.84 11.07 -5.31
N THR A 305 18.78 12.38 -5.54
CA THR A 305 17.58 13.05 -6.05
C THR A 305 17.73 13.31 -7.54
N ILE A 306 16.99 12.57 -8.36
CA ILE A 306 17.02 12.70 -9.80
C ILE A 306 15.87 13.60 -10.28
N SER A 307 16.22 14.72 -10.90
CA SER A 307 15.29 15.65 -11.51
C SER A 307 15.17 15.36 -13.01
N THR A 308 13.94 15.21 -13.50
CA THR A 308 13.62 15.01 -14.91
C THR A 308 12.77 16.16 -15.41
N LYS A 309 13.27 16.86 -16.44
CA LYS A 309 12.57 18.00 -17.08
C LYS A 309 12.29 17.70 -18.54
N VAL A 310 11.09 18.02 -18.97
CA VAL A 310 10.69 18.04 -20.38
C VAL A 310 10.56 19.50 -20.82
N THR A 311 11.31 19.90 -21.85
CA THR A 311 11.27 21.25 -22.38
C THR A 311 11.06 21.24 -23.89
N ALA A 312 10.42 22.26 -24.44
CA ALA A 312 10.33 22.49 -25.87
C ALA A 312 10.29 24.00 -26.17
N ALA A 313 10.91 24.43 -27.26
CA ALA A 313 11.03 25.85 -27.64
C ALA A 313 11.49 26.75 -26.47
N GLY A 314 12.42 26.27 -25.63
CA GLY A 314 12.96 27.00 -24.49
C GLY A 314 12.03 27.10 -23.28
N ARG A 315 10.85 26.49 -23.31
CA ARG A 315 9.87 26.47 -22.20
C ARG A 315 9.85 25.11 -21.50
N GLN A 316 9.71 25.11 -20.17
CA GLN A 316 9.47 23.89 -19.41
C GLN A 316 8.02 23.46 -19.59
N LEU A 317 7.80 22.21 -20.03
CA LEU A 317 6.48 21.60 -20.21
C LEU A 317 6.10 20.74 -19.02
N ALA A 318 7.08 19.95 -18.50
CA ALA A 318 6.86 19.06 -17.38
C ALA A 318 8.14 18.92 -16.54
N HIS A 319 7.96 18.62 -15.25
CA HIS A 319 9.06 18.39 -14.31
C HIS A 319 8.62 17.43 -13.21
N GLN A 320 9.48 16.48 -12.91
CA GLN A 320 9.29 15.57 -11.77
C GLN A 320 10.63 15.21 -11.15
N GLU A 321 10.63 15.00 -9.83
CA GLU A 321 11.79 14.54 -9.07
C GLU A 321 11.49 13.17 -8.48
N LYS A 322 12.51 12.29 -8.46
CA LYS A 322 12.46 10.98 -7.80
C LYS A 322 13.72 10.77 -6.99
N ARG A 323 13.56 10.25 -5.79
CA ARG A 323 14.69 9.74 -5.00
C ARG A 323 14.98 8.30 -5.41
N ILE A 324 16.24 7.90 -5.41
CA ILE A 324 16.68 6.54 -5.71
C ILE A 324 17.95 6.20 -4.92
N GLY A 325 18.03 4.98 -4.42
CA GLY A 325 19.27 4.40 -3.91
C GLY A 325 19.85 3.41 -4.93
N LEU A 326 21.13 3.53 -5.23
CA LEU A 326 21.79 2.65 -6.19
C LEU A 326 22.24 1.37 -5.52
N ARG A 327 21.70 0.25 -5.94
CA ARG A 327 21.99 -1.07 -5.37
C ARG A 327 21.80 -2.18 -6.38
N SER A 328 22.45 -3.30 -6.15
CA SER A 328 22.08 -4.58 -6.76
C SER A 328 21.48 -5.49 -5.70
N VAL A 329 20.37 -6.15 -6.00
CA VAL A 329 19.74 -7.15 -5.14
C VAL A 329 19.55 -8.44 -5.94
N LYS A 330 19.89 -9.56 -5.33
CA LYS A 330 19.62 -10.90 -5.86
C LYS A 330 19.05 -11.77 -4.74
N LEU A 331 17.97 -12.48 -5.02
CA LEU A 331 17.52 -13.60 -4.20
C LEU A 331 18.26 -14.86 -4.69
N VAL A 332 19.04 -15.47 -3.81
CA VAL A 332 19.72 -16.73 -4.11
C VAL A 332 18.79 -17.88 -3.80
N VAL A 333 18.52 -18.67 -4.83
CA VAL A 333 17.59 -19.80 -4.80
C VAL A 333 18.22 -21.06 -5.35
N ASP A 334 19.54 -21.03 -5.60
CA ASP A 334 20.31 -22.17 -6.08
C ASP A 334 20.22 -23.31 -5.04
N PRO A 335 20.26 -24.60 -5.45
CA PRO A 335 20.24 -25.71 -4.51
C PRO A 335 21.42 -25.67 -3.52
N ASP A 336 21.15 -26.05 -2.26
CA ASP A 336 22.18 -26.30 -1.27
C ASP A 336 22.86 -27.67 -1.49
N ALA A 337 23.71 -28.09 -0.56
CA ALA A 337 24.41 -29.39 -0.63
C ALA A 337 23.47 -30.61 -0.59
N ASP A 338 22.29 -30.46 -0.02
CA ASP A 338 21.24 -31.48 0.10
C ASP A 338 20.24 -31.41 -1.08
N GLY A 339 20.41 -30.46 -2.01
CA GLY A 339 19.56 -30.26 -3.18
C GLY A 339 18.30 -29.41 -2.88
N ASN A 340 18.18 -28.83 -1.69
CA ASN A 340 17.04 -27.98 -1.31
C ASN A 340 17.24 -26.55 -1.82
N ARG A 341 16.14 -25.90 -2.22
CA ARG A 341 16.14 -24.51 -2.67
C ARG A 341 16.51 -23.58 -1.53
N GLN A 342 17.65 -22.88 -1.66
CA GLN A 342 18.05 -21.82 -0.75
C GLN A 342 17.09 -20.64 -0.82
N PHE A 343 17.18 -19.74 0.16
CA PHE A 343 16.43 -18.48 0.17
C PHE A 343 17.18 -17.45 1.01
N TYR A 344 18.02 -16.62 0.39
CA TYR A 344 18.66 -15.50 1.06
C TYR A 344 19.00 -14.39 0.07
N PHE A 345 19.11 -13.16 0.58
CA PHE A 345 19.40 -11.99 -0.24
C PHE A 345 20.90 -11.75 -0.35
N MET A 346 21.32 -11.31 -1.54
CA MET A 346 22.62 -10.66 -1.74
C MET A 346 22.38 -9.19 -2.08
N LEU A 347 22.90 -8.28 -1.26
CA LEU A 347 22.86 -6.83 -1.48
C LEU A 347 24.26 -6.35 -1.88
N ASN A 348 24.39 -5.74 -3.06
CA ASN A 348 25.67 -5.27 -3.60
C ASN A 348 26.78 -6.35 -3.60
N GLY A 349 26.40 -7.60 -3.85
CA GLY A 349 27.31 -8.75 -3.84
C GLY A 349 27.66 -9.33 -2.46
N VAL A 350 27.05 -8.81 -1.38
CA VAL A 350 27.25 -9.30 -0.01
C VAL A 350 26.02 -10.08 0.45
N PRO A 351 26.18 -11.32 0.96
CA PRO A 351 25.08 -12.07 1.56
C PRO A 351 24.53 -11.34 2.79
N VAL A 352 23.22 -11.26 2.89
CA VAL A 352 22.52 -10.57 4.00
C VAL A 352 21.73 -11.58 4.83
N PHE A 353 22.01 -11.63 6.12
CA PHE A 353 21.12 -12.27 7.07
C PHE A 353 19.99 -11.28 7.39
N ALA A 354 18.77 -11.58 6.91
CA ALA A 354 17.60 -10.74 7.15
C ALA A 354 17.13 -10.88 8.60
N LYS A 355 17.14 -9.77 9.32
CA LYS A 355 16.65 -9.64 10.70
C LYS A 355 15.51 -8.65 10.68
N GLY A 356 14.30 -9.11 11.02
CA GLY A 356 13.16 -8.23 10.85
C GLY A 356 11.88 -8.74 11.47
N THR A 357 10.79 -8.13 11.05
CA THR A 357 9.45 -8.43 11.54
C THR A 357 8.42 -8.31 10.42
N ASN A 358 7.27 -8.95 10.62
CA ASN A 358 6.08 -8.68 9.84
C ASN A 358 5.47 -7.37 10.33
N TYR A 359 5.06 -6.53 9.40
CA TYR A 359 4.43 -5.25 9.65
C TYR A 359 2.97 -5.31 9.18
N ILE A 360 2.07 -5.12 10.13
CA ILE A 360 0.62 -4.98 9.90
C ILE A 360 0.24 -3.51 10.06
N PRO A 361 -0.91 -3.05 9.53
CA PRO A 361 -1.37 -1.68 9.74
C PRO A 361 -1.44 -1.31 11.23
N GLN A 362 -0.96 -0.12 11.57
CA GLN A 362 -0.84 0.33 12.97
C GLN A 362 -2.17 0.71 13.62
N ASP A 363 -3.23 0.85 12.82
CA ASP A 363 -4.57 1.24 13.28
C ASP A 363 -5.62 0.72 12.30
N ASN A 364 -6.84 0.43 12.75
CA ASN A 364 -7.96 0.16 11.85
C ASN A 364 -8.42 1.43 11.13
N PHE A 365 -8.30 2.58 11.79
CA PHE A 365 -8.56 3.87 11.18
C PHE A 365 -7.26 4.43 10.62
N LEU A 366 -6.92 4.03 9.42
CA LEU A 366 -5.62 4.28 8.76
C LEU A 366 -5.16 5.74 8.81
N THR A 367 -6.11 6.67 8.80
CA THR A 367 -5.83 8.12 8.87
C THR A 367 -5.39 8.62 10.26
N ASN A 368 -5.44 7.76 11.29
CA ASN A 368 -4.87 8.05 12.61
C ASN A 368 -3.36 7.79 12.69
N VAL A 369 -2.78 7.15 11.68
CA VAL A 369 -1.33 6.90 11.65
C VAL A 369 -0.60 8.15 11.18
N THR A 370 0.00 8.86 12.14
CA THR A 370 0.70 10.11 11.87
C THR A 370 2.11 9.87 11.31
N PRO A 371 2.73 10.88 10.66
CA PRO A 371 4.13 10.83 10.24
C PRO A 371 5.10 10.47 11.38
N GLU A 372 4.84 11.00 12.58
CA GLU A 372 5.66 10.75 13.78
C GLU A 372 5.55 9.29 14.21
N ARG A 373 4.34 8.69 14.13
CA ARG A 373 4.10 7.28 14.47
C ARG A 373 4.82 6.34 13.49
N TYR A 374 4.79 6.62 12.19
CA TYR A 374 5.60 5.90 11.20
C TYR A 374 7.09 5.97 11.53
N ARG A 375 7.60 7.19 11.77
CA ARG A 375 9.01 7.41 12.09
C ARG A 375 9.42 6.67 13.36
N GLN A 376 8.63 6.74 14.42
CA GLN A 376 8.92 6.08 15.69
C GLN A 376 8.98 4.55 15.51
N THR A 377 7.97 3.96 14.87
CA THR A 377 7.91 2.51 14.65
C THR A 377 9.12 2.00 13.86
N LEU A 378 9.51 2.71 12.79
CA LEU A 378 10.67 2.32 11.98
C LEU A 378 11.99 2.56 12.71
N GLN A 379 12.07 3.62 13.54
CA GLN A 379 13.22 3.86 14.39
C GLN A 379 13.39 2.77 15.46
N ASP A 380 12.29 2.28 16.03
CA ASP A 380 12.32 1.17 17.00
C ASP A 380 12.84 -0.11 16.34
N ALA A 381 12.46 -0.38 15.09
CA ALA A 381 13.03 -1.49 14.32
C ALA A 381 14.56 -1.35 14.11
N ILE A 382 15.04 -0.16 13.78
CA ILE A 382 16.47 0.14 13.68
C ILE A 382 17.18 -0.08 15.01
N LEU A 383 16.62 0.42 16.11
CA LEU A 383 17.19 0.27 17.45
C LEU A 383 17.23 -1.21 17.89
N ALA A 384 16.29 -2.03 17.42
CA ALA A 384 16.31 -3.48 17.60
C ALA A 384 17.28 -4.20 16.64
N ASN A 385 18.13 -3.48 15.90
CA ASN A 385 19.07 -4.01 14.90
C ASN A 385 18.40 -4.77 13.75
N MET A 386 17.16 -4.43 13.41
CA MET A 386 16.48 -4.97 12.24
C MET A 386 17.01 -4.31 10.97
N ASN A 387 17.01 -5.06 9.87
CA ASN A 387 17.39 -4.59 8.54
C ASN A 387 16.33 -4.92 7.49
N MET A 388 15.21 -5.55 7.87
CA MET A 388 14.10 -5.88 6.98
C MET A 388 12.75 -5.71 7.68
N ILE A 389 11.75 -5.28 6.91
CA ILE A 389 10.34 -5.28 7.31
C ILE A 389 9.51 -5.89 6.19
N ARG A 390 8.59 -6.79 6.52
CA ARG A 390 7.63 -7.31 5.57
C ARG A 390 6.30 -6.58 5.73
N VAL A 391 5.87 -5.89 4.67
CA VAL A 391 4.52 -5.34 4.56
C VAL A 391 3.59 -6.48 4.17
N TRP A 392 2.81 -6.94 5.14
CA TRP A 392 2.00 -8.13 5.07
C TRP A 392 0.73 -7.95 4.22
N GLY A 393 0.34 -8.99 3.46
CA GLY A 393 -0.70 -8.94 2.43
C GLY A 393 -2.15 -8.81 2.89
N GLY A 394 -2.44 -8.93 4.18
CA GLY A 394 -3.79 -8.69 4.72
C GLY A 394 -4.06 -7.23 5.09
N GLY A 395 -3.07 -6.35 4.93
CA GLY A 395 -3.10 -4.93 5.25
C GLY A 395 -3.35 -4.03 4.04
N ILE A 396 -2.44 -3.08 3.86
CA ILE A 396 -2.48 -2.07 2.79
C ILE A 396 -1.09 -1.93 2.14
N TYR A 397 -1.04 -1.43 0.90
CA TYR A 397 0.19 -0.77 0.43
C TYR A 397 0.33 0.54 1.22
N GLU A 398 1.38 0.68 2.00
CA GLU A 398 1.55 1.78 2.95
C GLU A 398 1.63 3.17 2.28
N ASP A 399 1.64 4.22 3.10
CA ASP A 399 1.84 5.59 2.65
C ASP A 399 3.26 5.77 2.06
N ASP A 400 3.42 6.70 1.12
CA ASP A 400 4.72 6.98 0.50
C ASP A 400 5.78 7.32 1.54
N LEU A 401 5.40 7.99 2.64
CA LEU A 401 6.30 8.32 3.74
C LEU A 401 6.90 7.07 4.41
N PHE A 402 6.14 5.97 4.52
CA PHE A 402 6.67 4.72 5.07
C PHE A 402 7.87 4.21 4.27
N TYR A 403 7.72 4.18 2.94
CA TYR A 403 8.81 3.71 2.06
C TYR A 403 9.96 4.71 2.00
N ASP A 404 9.66 6.01 1.99
CA ASP A 404 10.67 7.07 2.08
C ASP A 404 11.53 6.93 3.34
N LEU A 405 10.91 6.63 4.47
CA LEU A 405 11.62 6.38 5.74
C LEU A 405 12.43 5.07 5.70
N CYS A 406 11.90 4.00 5.10
CA CYS A 406 12.66 2.77 4.91
C CYS A 406 13.89 3.00 4.03
N ASP A 407 13.77 3.80 2.97
CA ASP A 407 14.89 4.20 2.11
C ASP A 407 15.96 4.96 2.89
N GLU A 408 15.55 5.94 3.71
CA GLU A 408 16.43 6.79 4.52
C GLU A 408 17.11 6.02 5.66
N MET A 409 16.42 5.07 6.28
CA MET A 409 16.90 4.30 7.43
C MET A 409 17.64 3.02 7.04
N GLY A 410 17.60 2.62 5.77
CA GLY A 410 18.21 1.38 5.30
C GLY A 410 17.44 0.13 5.73
N LEU A 411 16.13 0.19 5.79
CA LEU A 411 15.29 -0.98 6.03
C LEU A 411 14.89 -1.60 4.70
N MET A 412 15.31 -2.83 4.43
CA MET A 412 14.80 -3.61 3.31
C MET A 412 13.32 -3.90 3.51
N VAL A 413 12.54 -3.82 2.44
CA VAL A 413 11.10 -4.09 2.44
C VAL A 413 10.80 -5.32 1.61
N TRP A 414 10.14 -6.28 2.22
CA TRP A 414 9.41 -7.34 1.55
C TRP A 414 7.96 -6.85 1.36
N GLN A 415 7.53 -6.65 0.12
CA GLN A 415 6.21 -6.13 -0.18
C GLN A 415 5.27 -7.22 -0.68
N ASP A 416 4.25 -7.56 0.09
CA ASP A 416 3.16 -8.41 -0.40
C ASP A 416 2.19 -7.61 -1.28
N PHE A 417 1.61 -8.24 -2.29
CA PHE A 417 0.32 -7.82 -2.84
C PHE A 417 -0.79 -8.13 -1.82
N MET A 418 -1.87 -7.33 -1.83
CA MET A 418 -2.88 -7.36 -0.77
C MET A 418 -3.82 -8.56 -0.89
N PHE A 419 -3.27 -9.75 -0.57
CA PHE A 419 -3.95 -11.03 -0.48
C PHE A 419 -3.43 -11.80 0.73
N ALA A 420 -4.34 -12.37 1.55
CA ALA A 420 -3.94 -13.12 2.75
C ALA A 420 -4.96 -14.18 3.15
N CYS A 421 -4.47 -15.38 3.48
CA CYS A 421 -5.22 -16.46 4.14
C CYS A 421 -6.62 -16.70 3.57
N SER A 422 -6.77 -16.57 2.24
CA SER A 422 -8.08 -16.62 1.58
C SER A 422 -7.95 -17.18 0.16
N THR A 423 -9.08 -17.61 -0.40
CA THR A 423 -9.25 -17.83 -1.83
C THR A 423 -10.13 -16.71 -2.41
N TYR A 424 -9.86 -16.32 -3.64
CA TYR A 424 -10.46 -15.13 -4.25
C TYR A 424 -11.16 -15.44 -5.56
N PRO A 425 -12.23 -14.70 -5.94
CA PRO A 425 -12.95 -14.87 -7.22
C PRO A 425 -12.16 -14.24 -8.38
N ALA A 426 -11.00 -14.83 -8.72
CA ALA A 426 -10.05 -14.27 -9.66
C ALA A 426 -10.51 -14.42 -11.13
N GLU A 427 -11.60 -13.74 -11.48
CA GLU A 427 -12.17 -13.71 -12.84
C GLU A 427 -12.87 -12.37 -13.13
N GLY A 428 -13.16 -12.12 -14.40
CA GLY A 428 -13.97 -10.99 -14.87
C GLY A 428 -13.51 -9.62 -14.39
N GLU A 429 -14.47 -8.77 -14.03
CA GLU A 429 -14.20 -7.38 -13.58
C GLU A 429 -13.37 -7.33 -12.29
N TRP A 430 -13.58 -8.29 -11.39
CA TRP A 430 -12.79 -8.37 -10.15
C TRP A 430 -11.29 -8.55 -10.45
N LEU A 431 -10.95 -9.47 -11.38
CA LEU A 431 -9.56 -9.72 -11.76
C LEU A 431 -8.96 -8.53 -12.51
N GLU A 432 -9.74 -7.85 -13.37
CA GLU A 432 -9.29 -6.64 -14.04
C GLU A 432 -9.03 -5.50 -13.03
N SER A 433 -9.90 -5.32 -12.03
CA SER A 433 -9.66 -4.35 -10.94
C SER A 433 -8.38 -4.65 -10.17
N VAL A 434 -8.09 -5.94 -9.88
CA VAL A 434 -6.81 -6.39 -9.28
C VAL A 434 -5.62 -6.09 -10.20
N ARG A 435 -5.75 -6.35 -11.51
CA ARG A 435 -4.68 -6.08 -12.46
C ARG A 435 -4.29 -4.59 -12.48
N LEU A 436 -5.28 -3.71 -12.51
CA LEU A 436 -5.07 -2.27 -12.46
C LEU A 436 -4.50 -1.80 -11.11
N GLU A 437 -4.96 -2.37 -10.02
CA GLU A 437 -4.42 -2.15 -8.67
C GLU A 437 -2.93 -2.49 -8.58
N ALA A 438 -2.56 -3.67 -9.06
CA ALA A 438 -1.18 -4.15 -9.02
C ALA A 438 -0.26 -3.25 -9.86
N ILE A 439 -0.68 -2.88 -11.08
CA ILE A 439 0.08 -1.97 -11.93
C ILE A 439 0.26 -0.60 -11.26
N ASP A 440 -0.80 -0.05 -10.69
CA ASP A 440 -0.78 1.28 -10.06
C ASP A 440 0.18 1.32 -8.87
N ASN A 441 0.10 0.33 -7.96
CA ASN A 441 0.95 0.29 -6.77
C ASN A 441 2.40 -0.08 -7.10
N VAL A 442 2.65 -0.97 -8.06
CA VAL A 442 4.01 -1.26 -8.51
C VAL A 442 4.64 -0.01 -9.13
N ARG A 443 3.95 0.71 -10.01
CA ARG A 443 4.45 1.97 -10.60
C ARG A 443 4.75 3.03 -9.54
N ARG A 444 3.89 3.14 -8.52
CA ARG A 444 4.09 4.06 -7.40
C ARG A 444 5.35 3.75 -6.61
N LEU A 445 5.64 2.48 -6.37
CA LEU A 445 6.62 2.02 -5.38
C LEU A 445 7.96 1.53 -5.98
N ARG A 446 8.03 1.15 -7.24
CA ARG A 446 9.19 0.47 -7.84
C ARG A 446 10.51 1.26 -7.87
N ASN A 447 10.49 2.56 -7.56
CA ASN A 447 11.71 3.35 -7.47
C ASN A 447 12.33 3.36 -6.05
N HIS A 448 11.65 2.80 -5.04
CA HIS A 448 12.17 2.73 -3.67
C HIS A 448 13.26 1.65 -3.57
N PRO A 449 14.53 2.04 -3.23
CA PRO A 449 15.61 1.07 -3.09
C PRO A 449 15.40 0.09 -1.94
N SER A 450 14.59 0.44 -0.96
CA SER A 450 14.24 -0.42 0.16
C SER A 450 13.47 -1.66 -0.26
N ILE A 451 12.60 -1.61 -1.28
CA ILE A 451 11.83 -2.76 -1.74
C ILE A 451 12.76 -3.74 -2.46
N VAL A 452 13.00 -4.90 -1.83
CA VAL A 452 13.92 -5.93 -2.33
C VAL A 452 13.22 -7.16 -2.89
N ILE A 453 11.93 -7.34 -2.60
CA ILE A 453 11.12 -8.44 -3.11
C ILE A 453 9.63 -8.07 -3.12
N TRP A 454 8.94 -8.51 -4.17
CA TRP A 454 7.49 -8.50 -4.28
C TRP A 454 6.96 -9.92 -4.10
N CYS A 455 5.85 -10.07 -3.37
CA CYS A 455 5.27 -11.36 -3.04
C CYS A 455 3.78 -11.38 -3.41
N GLY A 456 3.33 -12.42 -4.09
CA GLY A 456 1.95 -12.56 -4.57
C GLY A 456 0.90 -12.53 -3.47
N GLY A 457 1.22 -12.99 -2.25
CA GLY A 457 0.32 -12.92 -1.10
C GLY A 457 0.76 -13.80 0.05
N ASN A 458 0.07 -13.60 1.19
CA ASN A 458 0.30 -14.34 2.43
C ASN A 458 -0.54 -15.61 2.51
N GLU A 459 0.10 -16.77 2.58
CA GLU A 459 -0.50 -18.08 2.88
C GLU A 459 -1.66 -18.55 1.97
N CYS A 460 -2.01 -17.82 0.91
CA CYS A 460 -3.19 -18.14 0.09
C CYS A 460 -3.06 -19.49 -0.60
N THR A 461 -1.93 -19.77 -1.26
CA THR A 461 -1.65 -21.06 -1.90
C THR A 461 -1.44 -22.16 -0.86
N ASP A 462 -0.74 -21.82 0.24
CA ASP A 462 -0.50 -22.77 1.34
C ASP A 462 -1.81 -23.20 2.01
N ALA A 463 -2.72 -22.26 2.28
CA ALA A 463 -4.03 -22.54 2.84
C ALA A 463 -4.86 -23.46 1.93
N TRP A 464 -4.85 -23.21 0.63
CA TRP A 464 -5.57 -24.02 -0.33
C TRP A 464 -5.12 -25.48 -0.31
N TYR A 465 -3.80 -25.73 -0.35
CA TYR A 465 -3.25 -27.09 -0.44
C TYR A 465 -3.02 -27.74 0.93
N ASN A 466 -2.49 -27.01 1.92
CA ASN A 466 -1.98 -27.58 3.16
C ASN A 466 -2.94 -27.45 4.36
N TRP A 467 -3.91 -26.48 4.34
CA TRP A 467 -4.88 -26.36 5.44
C TRP A 467 -6.12 -27.22 5.23
N GLY A 468 -6.11 -28.06 4.18
CA GLY A 468 -7.18 -29.01 3.89
C GLY A 468 -8.39 -28.42 3.15
N TRP A 469 -8.33 -27.17 2.69
CA TRP A 469 -9.44 -26.52 2.00
C TRP A 469 -9.76 -27.20 0.68
N LYS A 470 -8.73 -27.48 -0.16
CA LYS A 470 -8.89 -28.23 -1.41
C LYS A 470 -9.52 -29.59 -1.16
N ALA A 471 -8.92 -30.39 -0.26
CA ALA A 471 -9.39 -31.76 0.01
C ALA A 471 -10.82 -31.80 0.57
N LYS A 472 -11.20 -30.79 1.37
CA LYS A 472 -12.59 -30.66 1.86
C LYS A 472 -13.53 -30.30 0.72
N MET A 473 -13.16 -29.35 -0.12
CA MET A 473 -14.00 -28.90 -1.22
C MET A 473 -14.16 -29.97 -2.30
N GLU A 474 -13.11 -30.71 -2.64
CA GLU A 474 -13.17 -31.84 -3.58
C GLU A 474 -14.22 -32.90 -3.17
N LYS A 475 -14.44 -33.08 -1.86
CA LYS A 475 -15.45 -34.03 -1.36
C LYS A 475 -16.89 -33.53 -1.48
N ILE A 476 -17.13 -32.24 -1.38
CA ILE A 476 -18.48 -31.67 -1.33
C ILE A 476 -18.89 -30.96 -2.63
N ASN A 477 -17.93 -30.43 -3.36
CA ASN A 477 -18.10 -29.70 -4.62
C ASN A 477 -16.84 -29.81 -5.49
N PRO A 478 -16.62 -30.95 -6.20
CA PRO A 478 -15.40 -31.15 -7.00
C PRO A 478 -15.20 -30.10 -8.10
N GLU A 479 -16.29 -29.64 -8.74
CA GLU A 479 -16.22 -28.60 -9.77
C GLU A 479 -15.83 -27.25 -9.17
N GLY A 480 -16.37 -26.89 -8.01
CA GLY A 480 -15.95 -25.70 -7.27
C GLY A 480 -14.48 -25.77 -6.85
N ALA A 481 -13.99 -26.95 -6.43
CA ALA A 481 -12.57 -27.13 -6.09
C ALA A 481 -11.66 -26.91 -7.30
N ARG A 482 -12.05 -27.43 -8.48
CA ARG A 482 -11.32 -27.19 -9.73
C ARG A 482 -11.29 -25.72 -10.08
N LEU A 483 -12.46 -25.05 -10.08
CA LEU A 483 -12.58 -23.63 -10.41
C LEU A 483 -11.72 -22.75 -9.49
N VAL A 484 -11.85 -22.91 -8.18
CA VAL A 484 -11.08 -22.13 -7.20
C VAL A 484 -9.58 -22.38 -7.35
N GLY A 485 -9.15 -23.63 -7.55
CA GLY A 485 -7.75 -23.97 -7.78
C GLY A 485 -7.18 -23.28 -9.02
N GLU A 486 -7.90 -23.32 -10.15
CA GLU A 486 -7.49 -22.65 -11.39
C GLU A 486 -7.42 -21.12 -11.22
N GLN A 487 -8.39 -20.51 -10.55
CA GLN A 487 -8.41 -19.09 -10.27
C GLN A 487 -7.22 -18.64 -9.39
N GLN A 488 -6.89 -19.41 -8.34
CA GLN A 488 -5.75 -19.11 -7.47
C GLN A 488 -4.43 -19.21 -8.25
N GLU A 489 -4.25 -20.27 -9.04
CA GLU A 489 -3.05 -20.43 -9.84
C GLU A 489 -2.93 -19.34 -10.90
N HIS A 490 -4.02 -19.01 -11.59
CA HIS A 490 -4.04 -17.93 -12.57
C HIS A 490 -3.67 -16.59 -11.95
N LEU A 491 -4.21 -16.26 -10.79
CA LEU A 491 -3.90 -14.98 -10.10
C LEU A 491 -2.41 -14.84 -9.80
N TYR A 492 -1.81 -15.82 -9.12
CA TYR A 492 -0.45 -15.67 -8.58
C TYR A 492 0.66 -16.04 -9.58
N TYR A 493 0.45 -17.07 -10.39
CA TYR A 493 1.47 -17.59 -11.30
C TYR A 493 1.40 -17.01 -12.71
N ASP A 494 0.26 -16.41 -13.09
CA ASP A 494 0.11 -15.81 -14.40
C ASP A 494 -0.05 -14.28 -14.28
N VAL A 495 -1.16 -13.79 -13.73
CA VAL A 495 -1.49 -12.35 -13.75
C VAL A 495 -0.46 -11.50 -12.98
N LEU A 496 -0.20 -11.81 -11.71
CA LEU A 496 0.76 -11.02 -10.90
C LEU A 496 2.20 -11.21 -11.38
N GLN A 497 2.56 -12.42 -11.80
CA GLN A 497 3.87 -12.69 -12.39
C GLN A 497 4.09 -11.89 -13.68
N ASP A 498 3.09 -11.82 -14.57
CA ASP A 498 3.19 -11.06 -15.81
C ASP A 498 3.30 -9.55 -15.53
N ILE A 499 2.55 -9.04 -14.55
CA ILE A 499 2.68 -7.64 -14.11
C ILE A 499 4.09 -7.37 -13.59
N ALA A 500 4.63 -8.26 -12.75
CA ALA A 500 5.99 -8.13 -12.24
C ALA A 500 7.00 -8.12 -13.40
N ASN A 501 6.92 -9.07 -14.33
CA ASN A 501 7.80 -9.14 -15.50
C ASN A 501 7.75 -7.86 -16.35
N GLN A 502 6.59 -7.21 -16.46
CA GLN A 502 6.42 -6.01 -17.28
C GLN A 502 6.83 -4.73 -16.54
N GLN A 503 6.46 -4.60 -15.26
CA GLN A 503 6.60 -3.34 -14.51
C GLN A 503 7.90 -3.25 -13.71
N ILE A 504 8.46 -4.39 -13.29
CA ILE A 504 9.67 -4.52 -12.47
C ILE A 504 10.60 -5.63 -12.98
N PRO A 505 10.97 -5.62 -14.27
CA PRO A 505 11.72 -6.73 -14.89
C PRO A 505 13.13 -6.93 -14.31
N ASP A 506 13.62 -5.99 -13.53
CA ASP A 506 14.94 -6.03 -12.90
C ASP A 506 14.86 -6.37 -11.39
N ASP A 507 13.65 -6.56 -10.85
CA ASP A 507 13.39 -6.87 -9.42
C ASP A 507 12.92 -8.31 -9.21
N ILE A 508 12.70 -8.68 -7.96
CA ILE A 508 12.37 -10.04 -7.55
C ILE A 508 10.87 -10.15 -7.27
N TYR A 509 10.24 -11.19 -7.85
CA TYR A 509 8.88 -11.59 -7.52
C TYR A 509 8.85 -13.04 -7.04
N THR A 510 8.06 -13.32 -5.99
CA THR A 510 7.69 -14.67 -5.54
C THR A 510 6.17 -14.80 -5.50
N VAL A 511 5.67 -15.97 -5.84
CA VAL A 511 4.21 -16.21 -5.98
C VAL A 511 3.44 -16.18 -4.68
N GLY A 512 4.11 -16.37 -3.55
CA GLY A 512 3.50 -16.36 -2.21
C GLY A 512 4.53 -16.60 -1.11
N SER A 513 4.12 -16.38 0.12
CA SER A 513 4.84 -16.71 1.35
C SER A 513 3.89 -17.50 2.26
N PRO A 514 4.26 -18.72 2.76
CA PRO A 514 5.50 -19.43 2.45
C PRO A 514 5.60 -19.83 0.98
N PHE A 515 6.84 -20.01 0.50
CA PHE A 515 7.10 -20.37 -0.90
C PHE A 515 6.37 -21.65 -1.29
N SER A 516 5.70 -21.59 -2.42
CA SER A 516 4.97 -22.72 -3.02
C SER A 516 5.27 -22.82 -4.51
N VAL A 517 4.96 -23.95 -5.10
CA VAL A 517 5.03 -24.16 -6.54
C VAL A 517 3.65 -24.47 -7.09
N ARG A 518 3.45 -24.25 -8.40
CA ARG A 518 2.19 -24.53 -9.06
C ARG A 518 1.74 -25.98 -8.78
N GLY A 519 0.49 -26.14 -8.35
CA GLY A 519 -0.11 -27.44 -8.05
C GLY A 519 0.12 -27.97 -6.63
N ARG A 520 0.92 -27.30 -5.78
CA ARG A 520 1.13 -27.70 -4.38
C ARG A 520 1.46 -26.52 -3.47
N GLY A 521 1.18 -26.66 -2.18
CA GLY A 521 1.59 -25.73 -1.13
C GLY A 521 3.07 -25.83 -0.79
N SER A 522 3.47 -25.14 0.27
CA SER A 522 4.85 -25.20 0.79
C SER A 522 5.17 -26.58 1.36
N ASP A 523 6.44 -26.97 1.27
CA ASP A 523 6.96 -28.18 1.91
C ASP A 523 7.76 -27.89 3.20
N GLY A 524 7.91 -26.61 3.54
CA GLY A 524 8.60 -26.13 4.73
C GLY A 524 10.13 -26.26 4.69
N ILE A 525 10.71 -26.68 3.56
CA ILE A 525 12.15 -26.89 3.37
C ILE A 525 12.67 -25.97 2.26
N ASN A 526 11.99 -25.94 1.13
CA ASN A 526 12.35 -25.12 -0.01
C ASN A 526 11.83 -23.70 0.13
N GLY A 527 12.73 -22.72 0.03
CA GLY A 527 12.36 -21.30 0.09
C GLY A 527 12.17 -20.78 1.51
N ASP A 528 11.16 -19.95 1.73
CA ASP A 528 10.82 -19.41 3.04
C ASP A 528 9.77 -20.27 3.77
N ARG A 529 9.69 -20.09 5.09
CA ARG A 529 8.83 -20.90 5.95
C ARG A 529 8.09 -20.05 6.98
N HIS A 530 6.80 -20.37 7.19
CA HIS A 530 6.03 -19.96 8.35
C HIS A 530 6.07 -21.07 9.41
N PHE A 531 6.61 -20.77 10.59
CA PHE A 531 6.77 -21.75 11.65
C PHE A 531 6.00 -21.36 12.92
N TYR A 532 4.86 -21.99 13.13
CA TYR A 532 4.00 -21.84 14.32
C TYR A 532 3.94 -23.13 15.15
N GLY A 533 4.99 -23.94 15.12
CA GLY A 533 5.17 -25.10 16.01
C GLY A 533 5.19 -24.67 17.47
N VAL A 534 6.01 -23.66 17.79
CA VAL A 534 5.91 -22.90 19.03
C VAL A 534 4.65 -22.01 18.93
N GLY A 535 3.85 -21.98 19.94
CA GLY A 535 2.52 -21.35 19.93
C GLY A 535 1.43 -22.35 19.54
N HIS A 536 0.98 -22.38 18.31
CA HIS A 536 -0.21 -23.13 17.88
C HIS A 536 -0.14 -24.64 18.12
N ARG A 537 1.02 -25.26 17.97
CA ARG A 537 1.22 -26.72 18.16
C ARG A 537 1.80 -27.06 19.53
N ARG A 538 2.03 -26.08 20.41
CA ARG A 538 2.58 -26.25 21.77
C ARG A 538 3.94 -26.96 21.79
N MET A 539 4.76 -26.80 20.76
CA MET A 539 6.13 -27.26 20.79
C MET A 539 6.95 -26.42 21.78
N PRO A 540 7.94 -27.00 22.48
CA PRO A 540 8.81 -26.24 23.36
C PRO A 540 9.52 -25.09 22.64
N VAL A 541 9.79 -23.97 23.31
CA VAL A 541 10.52 -22.82 22.73
C VAL A 541 11.87 -23.25 22.17
N SER A 542 12.53 -24.24 22.79
CA SER A 542 13.78 -24.82 22.28
C SER A 542 13.68 -25.46 20.89
N SER A 543 12.47 -25.72 20.39
CA SER A 543 12.24 -26.24 19.05
C SER A 543 12.71 -25.28 17.95
N TYR A 544 12.75 -23.97 18.20
CA TYR A 544 13.34 -23.01 17.25
C TYR A 544 14.79 -23.34 16.90
N ASN A 545 15.58 -23.90 17.83
CA ASN A 545 16.97 -24.31 17.60
C ASN A 545 17.08 -25.62 16.82
N GLN A 546 16.01 -26.38 16.69
CA GLN A 546 15.99 -27.69 16.02
C GLN A 546 15.46 -27.60 14.60
N GLU A 547 14.68 -26.56 14.32
CA GLU A 547 14.09 -26.34 13.01
C GLU A 547 15.14 -25.89 12.01
N LYS A 548 15.10 -26.51 10.84
CA LYS A 548 15.99 -26.18 9.72
C LYS A 548 15.16 -25.52 8.61
N ALA A 549 15.37 -24.24 8.40
CA ALA A 549 14.82 -23.52 7.27
C ALA A 549 15.85 -22.52 6.78
N HIS A 550 15.85 -22.25 5.48
CA HIS A 550 16.75 -21.25 4.90
C HIS A 550 16.31 -19.82 5.27
N PHE A 551 14.99 -19.61 5.46
CA PHE A 551 14.43 -18.32 5.82
C PHE A 551 13.12 -18.51 6.59
N PHE A 552 13.06 -18.01 7.82
CA PHE A 552 11.81 -17.90 8.55
C PHE A 552 11.16 -16.55 8.24
N SER A 553 10.16 -16.55 7.38
CA SER A 553 9.39 -15.35 7.01
C SER A 553 8.29 -15.03 8.02
N GLU A 554 7.81 -16.05 8.76
CA GLU A 554 6.93 -15.86 9.91
C GLU A 554 7.21 -16.86 11.02
N TYR A 555 7.15 -16.37 12.25
CA TYR A 555 7.09 -17.17 13.49
C TYR A 555 6.65 -16.26 14.63
N GLY A 556 6.23 -16.84 15.74
CA GLY A 556 5.85 -16.07 16.90
C GLY A 556 4.92 -16.84 17.82
N MET A 557 4.73 -16.29 19.00
CA MET A 557 3.81 -16.79 20.01
C MET A 557 2.92 -15.65 20.47
N GLN A 558 1.63 -15.91 20.62
CA GLN A 558 0.70 -14.92 21.16
C GLN A 558 1.10 -14.53 22.57
N SER A 559 1.09 -13.24 22.85
CA SER A 559 1.31 -12.66 24.17
C SER A 559 0.27 -11.59 24.48
N PHE A 560 0.08 -11.28 25.74
CA PHE A 560 -0.67 -10.11 26.15
C PHE A 560 0.17 -8.85 25.89
N PRO A 561 -0.48 -7.70 25.59
CA PRO A 561 0.21 -6.42 25.56
C PRO A 561 0.65 -6.02 26.98
N GLU A 562 1.48 -4.98 27.07
CA GLU A 562 1.81 -4.37 28.36
C GLU A 562 0.54 -3.98 29.14
N TYR A 563 0.60 -4.09 30.47
CA TYR A 563 -0.53 -3.80 31.33
C TYR A 563 -1.07 -2.36 31.18
N SER A 564 -0.21 -1.42 30.87
CA SER A 564 -0.60 -0.05 30.52
C SER A 564 -1.54 0.02 29.31
N THR A 565 -1.37 -0.88 28.35
CA THR A 565 -2.27 -1.02 27.21
C THR A 565 -3.58 -1.68 27.61
N VAL A 566 -3.54 -2.70 28.46
CA VAL A 566 -4.76 -3.32 29.03
C VAL A 566 -5.64 -2.27 29.71
N LEU A 567 -5.04 -1.40 30.54
CA LEU A 567 -5.76 -0.32 31.23
C LEU A 567 -6.43 0.67 30.27
N ARG A 568 -5.96 0.82 29.03
CA ARG A 568 -6.59 1.70 28.04
C ARG A 568 -7.90 1.15 27.50
N TYR A 569 -7.94 -0.14 27.16
CA TYR A 569 -9.16 -0.74 26.62
C TYR A 569 -10.07 -1.34 27.71
N ALA A 570 -9.54 -1.63 28.87
CA ALA A 570 -10.24 -2.20 30.02
C ALA A 570 -9.92 -1.38 31.29
N PRO A 571 -10.46 -0.16 31.44
CA PRO A 571 -10.13 0.70 32.58
C PRO A 571 -10.66 0.17 33.93
N ASP A 572 -11.70 -0.68 33.92
CA ASP A 572 -12.20 -1.35 35.11
C ASP A 572 -11.37 -2.61 35.40
N THR A 573 -10.50 -2.52 36.40
CA THR A 573 -9.59 -3.60 36.81
C THR A 573 -10.31 -4.89 37.28
N THR A 574 -11.58 -4.82 37.62
CA THR A 574 -12.38 -6.00 38.00
C THR A 574 -12.65 -6.93 36.81
N THR A 575 -12.42 -6.44 35.57
CA THR A 575 -12.61 -7.19 34.32
C THR A 575 -11.33 -7.82 33.78
N HIS A 576 -10.18 -7.71 34.49
CA HIS A 576 -8.87 -8.14 33.99
C HIS A 576 -8.60 -9.64 34.12
N ASP A 577 -9.52 -10.42 34.69
CA ASP A 577 -9.41 -11.88 34.58
C ASP A 577 -9.39 -12.28 33.11
N ILE A 578 -8.39 -13.09 32.71
CA ILE A 578 -8.19 -13.48 31.29
C ILE A 578 -9.36 -14.26 30.70
N SER A 579 -10.22 -14.83 31.56
CA SER A 579 -11.45 -15.54 31.19
C SER A 579 -12.69 -14.62 31.17
N SER A 580 -12.57 -13.37 31.60
CA SER A 580 -13.69 -12.43 31.59
C SER A 580 -14.19 -12.19 30.16
N PRO A 581 -15.48 -11.90 29.98
CA PRO A 581 -16.02 -11.63 28.62
C PRO A 581 -15.29 -10.51 27.89
N LEU A 582 -14.81 -9.48 28.60
CA LEU A 582 -14.07 -8.37 28.02
C LEU A 582 -12.69 -8.81 27.54
N MET A 583 -11.89 -9.46 28.38
CA MET A 583 -10.56 -9.93 28.02
C MET A 583 -10.62 -10.97 26.92
N MET A 584 -11.60 -11.87 26.95
CA MET A 584 -11.85 -12.85 25.90
C MET A 584 -12.23 -12.21 24.56
N TRP A 585 -12.91 -11.07 24.58
CA TRP A 585 -13.23 -10.33 23.37
C TRP A 585 -11.99 -9.71 22.72
N HIS A 586 -11.14 -9.07 23.52
CA HIS A 586 -9.91 -8.43 23.02
C HIS A 586 -8.81 -9.42 22.64
N GLN A 587 -8.85 -10.64 23.18
CA GLN A 587 -7.85 -11.66 22.93
C GLN A 587 -7.89 -12.25 21.52
N ARG A 588 -9.02 -12.19 20.80
CA ARG A 588 -9.28 -12.60 19.40
C ARG A 588 -9.16 -14.11 19.13
N GLY A 589 -8.19 -14.82 19.69
CA GLY A 589 -8.03 -16.27 19.51
C GLY A 589 -8.94 -17.14 20.41
N GLY A 590 -9.74 -16.51 21.28
CA GLY A 590 -10.71 -17.17 22.16
C GLY A 590 -10.07 -18.10 23.19
N VAL A 591 -10.87 -19.02 23.73
CA VAL A 591 -10.44 -19.99 24.77
C VAL A 591 -9.22 -20.80 24.33
N LYS A 592 -9.08 -21.12 23.03
CA LYS A 592 -7.95 -21.90 22.51
C LYS A 592 -6.62 -21.18 22.75
N ALA A 593 -6.58 -19.89 22.53
CA ALA A 593 -5.36 -19.10 22.69
C ALA A 593 -4.96 -18.97 24.18
N ASN A 594 -5.91 -18.73 25.11
CA ASN A 594 -5.61 -18.75 26.54
C ASN A 594 -5.02 -20.10 26.98
N LYS A 595 -5.60 -21.22 26.52
CA LYS A 595 -5.05 -22.56 26.78
C LYS A 595 -3.64 -22.79 26.24
N VAL A 596 -3.27 -22.12 25.15
CA VAL A 596 -1.90 -22.16 24.64
C VAL A 596 -0.97 -21.40 25.56
N ILE A 597 -1.33 -20.19 25.99
CA ILE A 597 -0.55 -19.39 26.94
C ILE A 597 -0.37 -20.13 28.25
N GLU A 598 -1.45 -20.66 28.83
CA GLU A 598 -1.42 -21.48 30.07
C GLU A 598 -0.47 -22.69 29.93
N TRP A 599 -0.47 -23.33 28.77
CA TRP A 599 0.41 -24.48 28.54
C TRP A 599 1.88 -24.07 28.63
N TYR A 600 2.30 -22.96 28.00
CA TYR A 600 3.67 -22.47 28.10
C TYR A 600 4.05 -22.04 29.49
N VAL A 601 3.19 -21.29 30.21
CA VAL A 601 3.41 -20.90 31.59
C VAL A 601 3.62 -22.14 32.50
N ASN A 602 2.90 -23.23 32.25
CA ASN A 602 2.95 -24.42 33.10
C ASN A 602 4.05 -25.41 32.71
N ASN A 603 4.49 -25.44 31.44
CA ASN A 603 5.32 -26.55 30.92
C ASN A 603 6.68 -26.11 30.37
N ASP A 604 6.91 -24.86 30.04
CA ASP A 604 8.13 -24.40 29.39
C ASP A 604 9.00 -23.48 30.26
N LYS A 605 9.23 -23.86 31.51
CA LYS A 605 10.17 -23.21 32.46
C LYS A 605 9.98 -21.70 32.75
N PHE A 606 8.99 -21.05 32.19
CA PHE A 606 8.66 -19.64 32.49
C PHE A 606 8.02 -19.43 33.87
N ARG A 607 7.83 -20.51 34.64
CA ARG A 607 7.11 -20.50 35.90
C ARG A 607 7.95 -20.00 37.10
N GLN A 608 9.23 -19.69 36.92
CA GLN A 608 10.14 -19.41 38.04
C GLN A 608 10.59 -17.96 38.16
N GLU A 609 10.10 -17.08 37.30
CA GLU A 609 10.34 -15.65 37.36
C GLU A 609 9.00 -14.89 37.54
#